data_dba76aa0780e7d2da0afe3ec29f73162
#
_entry.id   dba76aa0780e7d2da0afe3ec29f73162
#
_cell.length_a   1.000
_cell.length_b   1.000
_cell.length_c   1.000
_cell.angle_alpha   90.00
_cell.angle_beta   90.00
_cell.angle_gamma   90.00
#
_symmetry.space_group_name_H-M   'P 1'
#
loop_
_entity.id
_entity.type
_entity.pdbx_description
1 polymer ?
#
loop_
_entity_poly.entity_id
_entity_poly.type
_entity_poly.pdbx_seq_one_letter_code
_entity_poly.pdbx_strand_id
1 'polypeptide(L)'
;MKQSVFVQQQGVECDFTGSTPWVILSPIEQSIKQKIEAVGTPLKDWDINIYRGVLTGYNDAFIIDTEKREAILANCQTEEERKRTAELIRPILRGRDIRRYGYKWADKYLIATFPSRHYDIELYPAVKRHLLSFGKERLEQTGKTYSINGEKIKARKKTHNKWFETQDSISYWEDFNKPKIVYPNKYMPFVYDEANFLTN
;
A
#
# COMPACT_ATOMS: atom_id res chain seq x y z
N MET A 1 46.18 -7.06 -3.50
CA MET A 1 46.25 -6.11 -2.37
C MET A 1 46.28 -6.93 -1.09
N LYS A 2 47.25 -6.67 -0.17
CA LYS A 2 47.25 -7.41 1.11
C LYS A 2 46.03 -6.97 1.95
N GLN A 3 45.42 -7.92 2.65
CA GLN A 3 44.21 -7.69 3.45
C GLN A 3 44.34 -6.53 4.47
N SER A 4 45.55 -6.37 5.05
CA SER A 4 45.88 -5.27 5.97
C SER A 4 45.82 -3.88 5.33
N VAL A 5 46.23 -3.75 4.06
CA VAL A 5 46.21 -2.46 3.34
C VAL A 5 44.75 -2.09 2.96
N PHE A 6 43.96 -3.08 2.59
CA PHE A 6 42.51 -2.85 2.32
C PHE A 6 41.77 -2.35 3.56
N VAL A 7 42.01 -2.98 4.73
CA VAL A 7 41.34 -2.55 5.99
C VAL A 7 41.79 -1.14 6.39
N GLN A 8 43.06 -0.79 6.22
CA GLN A 8 43.56 0.57 6.51
C GLN A 8 42.96 1.64 5.59
N GLN A 9 42.71 1.29 4.32
CA GLN A 9 42.19 2.24 3.33
C GLN A 9 40.66 2.34 3.30
N GLN A 10 39.95 1.27 3.65
CA GLN A 10 38.48 1.15 3.54
C GLN A 10 37.83 0.89 4.90
N GLY A 11 38.57 0.71 5.95
CA GLY A 11 38.04 0.50 7.29
C GLY A 11 37.45 1.78 7.86
N VAL A 12 36.31 1.64 8.53
CA VAL A 12 35.65 2.71 9.29
C VAL A 12 35.71 2.33 10.76
N GLU A 13 36.28 3.21 11.60
CA GLU A 13 36.23 3.02 13.05
C GLU A 13 34.81 3.32 13.53
N CYS A 14 34.19 2.35 14.22
CA CYS A 14 32.85 2.47 14.78
C CYS A 14 32.94 2.20 16.29
N ASP A 15 32.25 3.06 17.05
CA ASP A 15 32.02 2.82 18.45
C ASP A 15 30.71 2.04 18.64
N PHE A 16 30.83 0.83 19.17
CA PHE A 16 29.71 -0.08 19.42
C PHE A 16 29.34 -0.12 20.91
N THR A 17 29.64 0.93 21.65
CA THR A 17 29.24 1.03 23.06
C THR A 17 27.77 1.41 23.17
N GLY A 18 27.00 0.62 23.94
CA GLY A 18 25.61 0.89 24.24
C GLY A 18 24.60 -0.07 23.62
N SER A 19 23.33 0.15 23.94
CA SER A 19 22.19 -0.66 23.50
C SER A 19 21.49 -0.14 22.24
N THR A 20 22.02 0.93 21.63
CA THR A 20 21.47 1.50 20.40
C THR A 20 21.80 0.62 19.18
N PRO A 21 20.94 0.59 18.13
CA PRO A 21 21.23 -0.14 16.91
C PRO A 21 22.56 0.30 16.30
N TRP A 22 23.37 -0.65 15.89
CA TRP A 22 24.64 -0.37 15.24
C TRP A 22 24.44 0.20 13.84
N VAL A 23 25.02 1.35 13.60
CA VAL A 23 25.01 2.00 12.28
C VAL A 23 26.44 2.29 11.88
N ILE A 24 26.90 1.67 10.80
CA ILE A 24 28.23 1.89 10.24
C ILE A 24 28.18 3.11 9.33
N LEU A 25 28.75 4.22 9.77
CA LEU A 25 28.78 5.49 9.05
C LEU A 25 30.22 5.98 8.90
N SER A 26 30.53 6.62 7.79
CA SER A 26 31.76 7.37 7.65
C SER A 26 31.79 8.55 8.65
N PRO A 27 32.98 9.10 8.97
CA PRO A 27 33.08 10.24 9.89
C PRO A 27 32.23 11.45 9.47
N ILE A 28 32.09 11.68 8.16
CA ILE A 28 31.24 12.76 7.62
C ILE A 28 29.76 12.47 7.89
N GLU A 29 29.30 11.27 7.58
CA GLU A 29 27.90 10.87 7.83
C GLU A 29 27.57 10.90 9.32
N GLN A 30 28.49 10.49 10.18
CA GLN A 30 28.32 10.55 11.62
C GLN A 30 28.23 11.99 12.12
N SER A 31 29.06 12.90 11.61
CA SER A 31 28.97 14.33 11.91
C SER A 31 27.65 14.94 11.46
N ILE A 32 27.14 14.57 10.28
CA ILE A 32 25.86 15.00 9.76
C ILE A 32 24.72 14.48 10.66
N LYS A 33 24.75 13.17 11.01
CA LYS A 33 23.79 12.55 11.92
C LYS A 33 23.73 13.28 13.25
N GLN A 34 24.87 13.53 13.90
CA GLN A 34 24.97 14.25 15.15
C GLN A 34 24.37 15.66 15.06
N LYS A 35 24.64 16.40 14.00
CA LYS A 35 24.06 17.73 13.77
C LYS A 35 22.56 17.68 13.62
N ILE A 36 22.04 16.72 12.87
CA ILE A 36 20.60 16.52 12.70
C ILE A 36 19.93 16.19 14.05
N GLU A 37 20.54 15.28 14.82
CA GLU A 37 20.00 14.87 16.11
C GLU A 37 20.06 15.98 17.17
N ALA A 38 21.03 16.88 17.08
CA ALA A 38 21.16 18.00 18.00
C ALA A 38 20.08 19.09 17.81
N VAL A 39 19.57 19.27 16.60
CA VAL A 39 18.61 20.35 16.26
C VAL A 39 17.23 19.84 15.84
N GLY A 40 17.15 18.58 15.43
CA GLY A 40 15.92 17.96 14.93
C GLY A 40 15.02 17.46 16.05
N THR A 41 13.71 17.54 15.85
CA THR A 41 12.74 16.83 16.68
C THR A 41 12.55 15.42 16.12
N PRO A 42 12.79 14.34 16.90
CA PRO A 42 12.56 12.98 16.46
C PRO A 42 11.11 12.76 16.00
N LEU A 43 10.94 11.99 14.92
CA LEU A 43 9.61 11.74 14.32
C LEU A 43 8.62 11.12 15.32
N LYS A 44 9.09 10.34 16.28
CA LYS A 44 8.29 9.74 17.36
C LYS A 44 7.64 10.78 18.29
N ASP A 45 8.21 12.00 18.32
CA ASP A 45 7.75 13.10 19.20
C ASP A 45 6.83 14.08 18.43
N TRP A 46 6.50 13.77 17.16
CA TRP A 46 5.55 14.51 16.36
C TRP A 46 4.12 14.00 16.61
N ASP A 47 3.15 14.88 16.55
CA ASP A 47 1.72 14.51 16.59
C ASP A 47 1.27 14.05 15.20
N ILE A 48 1.72 12.87 14.80
CA ILE A 48 1.40 12.26 13.52
C ILE A 48 1.03 10.79 13.65
N ASN A 49 0.25 10.30 12.71
CA ASN A 49 -0.02 8.88 12.54
C ASN A 49 0.73 8.35 11.31
N ILE A 50 1.34 7.20 11.43
CA ILE A 50 2.01 6.51 10.32
C ILE A 50 1.20 5.28 9.97
N TYR A 51 0.67 5.26 8.75
CA TYR A 51 -0.17 4.19 8.27
C TYR A 51 0.51 3.40 7.16
N ARG A 52 0.08 2.18 7.02
CA ARG A 52 0.45 1.31 5.92
C ARG A 52 -0.49 1.55 4.73
N GLY A 53 0.02 1.37 3.51
CA GLY A 53 -0.82 1.34 2.32
C GLY A 53 -1.76 0.13 2.28
N VAL A 54 -2.78 0.18 1.42
CA VAL A 54 -3.81 -0.85 1.32
C VAL A 54 -3.24 -2.16 0.75
N LEU A 55 -3.45 -3.26 1.43
CA LEU A 55 -3.20 -4.60 0.91
C LEU A 55 -4.50 -5.24 0.45
N THR A 56 -4.57 -5.59 -0.83
CA THR A 56 -5.74 -6.26 -1.42
C THR A 56 -5.68 -7.77 -1.26
N GLY A 57 -4.47 -8.33 -1.16
CA GLY A 57 -4.21 -9.76 -1.21
C GLY A 57 -4.27 -10.36 -2.63
N TYR A 58 -4.88 -9.65 -3.60
CA TYR A 58 -4.89 -10.01 -5.03
C TYR A 58 -5.14 -8.75 -5.88
N ASN A 59 -4.08 -8.08 -6.26
CA ASN A 59 -4.14 -6.77 -6.91
C ASN A 59 -4.91 -6.79 -8.25
N ASP A 60 -4.82 -7.86 -9.03
CA ASP A 60 -5.43 -7.93 -10.37
C ASP A 60 -6.96 -7.79 -10.34
N ALA A 61 -7.61 -8.24 -9.24
CA ALA A 61 -9.04 -8.10 -9.09
C ALA A 61 -9.46 -6.74 -8.52
N PHE A 62 -8.62 -6.15 -7.65
CA PHE A 62 -9.00 -4.94 -6.89
C PHE A 62 -8.41 -3.65 -7.44
N ILE A 63 -7.27 -3.70 -8.18
CA ILE A 63 -6.64 -2.52 -8.77
C ILE A 63 -6.92 -2.53 -10.28
N ILE A 64 -7.77 -1.62 -10.70
CA ILE A 64 -8.28 -1.52 -12.08
C ILE A 64 -7.79 -0.23 -12.75
N ASP A 65 -7.87 -0.17 -14.06
CA ASP A 65 -7.63 1.04 -14.85
C ASP A 65 -8.92 1.81 -15.13
N THR A 66 -8.78 2.93 -15.82
CA THR A 66 -9.91 3.80 -16.19
C THR A 66 -10.90 3.04 -17.08
N GLU A 67 -10.44 2.29 -18.08
CA GLU A 67 -11.32 1.53 -18.99
C GLU A 67 -12.18 0.54 -18.21
N LYS A 68 -11.58 -0.24 -17.32
CA LYS A 68 -12.30 -1.20 -16.49
C LYS A 68 -13.25 -0.52 -15.51
N ARG A 69 -12.85 0.62 -14.93
CA ARG A 69 -13.71 1.43 -14.07
C ARG A 69 -14.96 1.88 -14.82
N GLU A 70 -14.80 2.46 -16.00
CA GLU A 70 -15.92 2.93 -16.82
C GLU A 70 -16.82 1.76 -17.26
N ALA A 71 -16.23 0.62 -17.61
CA ALA A 71 -17.00 -0.59 -17.93
C ALA A 71 -17.83 -1.10 -16.74
N ILE A 72 -17.31 -1.06 -15.51
CA ILE A 72 -18.05 -1.43 -14.29
C ILE A 72 -19.21 -0.43 -14.07
N LEU A 73 -18.95 0.87 -14.18
CA LEU A 73 -19.94 1.92 -13.99
C LEU A 73 -21.07 1.85 -15.06
N ALA A 74 -20.73 1.54 -16.30
CA ALA A 74 -21.70 1.35 -17.38
C ALA A 74 -22.57 0.10 -17.19
N ASN A 75 -22.09 -0.89 -16.42
CA ASN A 75 -22.83 -2.11 -16.11
C ASN A 75 -23.72 -2.00 -14.85
N CYS A 76 -23.76 -0.84 -14.19
CA CYS A 76 -24.69 -0.58 -13.09
C CYS A 76 -26.12 -0.48 -13.66
N GLN A 77 -27.09 -1.06 -12.93
CA GLN A 77 -28.48 -1.14 -13.39
C GLN A 77 -29.30 0.10 -13.04
N THR A 78 -28.92 0.81 -11.98
CA THR A 78 -29.58 2.04 -11.51
C THR A 78 -28.58 3.16 -11.28
N GLU A 79 -29.04 4.40 -11.29
CA GLU A 79 -28.19 5.56 -11.02
C GLU A 79 -27.67 5.56 -9.57
N GLU A 80 -28.47 5.05 -8.62
CA GLU A 80 -28.07 4.88 -7.22
C GLU A 80 -26.93 3.85 -7.09
N GLU A 81 -27.01 2.73 -7.80
CA GLU A 81 -25.93 1.75 -7.85
C GLU A 81 -24.66 2.39 -8.44
N ARG A 82 -24.82 3.12 -9.55
CA ARG A 82 -23.72 3.79 -10.22
C ARG A 82 -23.02 4.80 -9.32
N LYS A 83 -23.77 5.62 -8.60
CA LYS A 83 -23.25 6.60 -7.65
C LYS A 83 -22.46 5.92 -6.53
N ARG A 84 -23.07 4.92 -5.86
CA ARG A 84 -22.38 4.14 -4.80
C ARG A 84 -21.12 3.45 -5.31
N THR A 85 -21.20 2.88 -6.52
CA THR A 85 -20.05 2.20 -7.13
C THR A 85 -18.93 3.19 -7.47
N ALA A 86 -19.25 4.38 -7.96
CA ALA A 86 -18.28 5.43 -8.23
C ALA A 86 -17.55 5.90 -6.94
N GLU A 87 -18.27 6.00 -5.82
CA GLU A 87 -17.72 6.32 -4.51
C GLU A 87 -16.82 5.19 -3.95
N LEU A 88 -17.15 3.93 -4.26
CA LEU A 88 -16.39 2.76 -3.85
C LEU A 88 -15.07 2.61 -4.62
N ILE A 89 -15.04 3.01 -5.90
CA ILE A 89 -13.88 2.88 -6.78
C ILE A 89 -13.06 4.18 -6.75
N ARG A 90 -11.97 4.18 -5.98
CA ARG A 90 -11.19 5.38 -5.67
C ARG A 90 -9.81 5.36 -6.34
N PRO A 91 -9.28 6.52 -6.73
CA PRO A 91 -7.94 6.60 -7.28
C PRO A 91 -6.89 6.12 -6.27
N ILE A 92 -5.85 5.43 -6.75
CA ILE A 92 -4.78 4.88 -5.92
C ILE A 92 -3.41 5.27 -6.45
N LEU A 93 -2.50 5.67 -5.56
CA LEU A 93 -1.06 5.81 -5.82
C LEU A 93 -0.33 4.56 -5.34
N ARG A 94 0.46 3.98 -6.24
CA ARG A 94 1.36 2.86 -5.89
C ARG A 94 2.76 3.41 -5.63
N GLY A 95 3.57 2.72 -4.86
CA GLY A 95 4.94 3.16 -4.57
C GLY A 95 5.76 3.51 -5.83
N ARG A 96 5.54 2.81 -6.96
CA ARG A 96 6.19 3.10 -8.25
C ARG A 96 5.70 4.37 -8.96
N ASP A 97 4.59 4.94 -8.54
CA ASP A 97 4.02 6.15 -9.12
C ASP A 97 4.61 7.41 -8.46
N ILE A 98 5.26 7.25 -7.29
CA ILE A 98 5.86 8.34 -6.52
C ILE A 98 7.21 8.73 -7.14
N ARG A 99 7.46 10.01 -7.21
CA ARG A 99 8.70 10.65 -7.69
C ARG A 99 9.23 11.59 -6.60
N ARG A 100 10.45 12.09 -6.78
CA ARG A 100 11.02 13.08 -5.88
C ARG A 100 10.15 14.33 -5.88
N TYR A 101 9.48 14.59 -4.76
CA TYR A 101 8.57 15.72 -4.49
C TYR A 101 7.33 15.78 -5.41
N GLY A 102 6.94 14.65 -6.02
CA GLY A 102 5.76 14.57 -6.87
C GLY A 102 5.34 13.13 -7.18
N TYR A 103 4.37 12.97 -8.03
CA TYR A 103 3.91 11.66 -8.50
C TYR A 103 3.56 11.71 -9.99
N LYS A 104 3.61 10.54 -10.62
CA LYS A 104 3.04 10.32 -11.95
C LYS A 104 1.97 9.24 -11.79
N TRP A 105 0.73 9.68 -11.63
CA TRP A 105 -0.39 8.76 -11.52
C TRP A 105 -0.55 7.93 -12.80
N ALA A 106 -0.81 6.66 -12.66
CA ALA A 106 -0.91 5.72 -13.76
C ALA A 106 -2.36 5.32 -14.04
N ASP A 107 -3.30 6.21 -13.77
CA ASP A 107 -4.74 6.04 -14.00
C ASP A 107 -5.28 4.74 -13.41
N LYS A 108 -4.84 4.42 -12.18
CA LYS A 108 -5.28 3.23 -11.44
C LYS A 108 -6.24 3.59 -10.32
N TYR A 109 -7.19 2.71 -10.13
CA TYR A 109 -8.24 2.82 -9.12
C TYR A 109 -8.27 1.56 -8.27
N LEU A 110 -8.66 1.70 -7.02
CA LEU A 110 -8.92 0.61 -6.10
C LEU A 110 -10.42 0.42 -5.89
N ILE A 111 -10.89 -0.81 -5.99
CA ILE A 111 -12.20 -1.21 -5.46
C ILE A 111 -12.04 -1.32 -3.94
N ALA A 112 -12.45 -0.27 -3.21
CA ALA A 112 -12.13 -0.03 -1.81
C ALA A 112 -13.13 -0.73 -0.85
N THR A 113 -13.33 -2.03 -1.03
CA THR A 113 -14.18 -2.85 -0.16
C THR A 113 -13.49 -3.18 1.17
N PHE A 114 -13.26 -2.16 1.99
CA PHE A 114 -12.58 -2.32 3.27
C PHE A 114 -13.44 -3.06 4.29
N PRO A 115 -12.91 -4.09 4.99
CA PRO A 115 -13.65 -4.83 6.01
C PRO A 115 -14.24 -3.94 7.11
N SER A 116 -13.54 -2.88 7.51
CA SER A 116 -14.01 -1.91 8.51
C SER A 116 -15.28 -1.16 8.12
N ARG A 117 -15.64 -1.17 6.84
CA ARG A 117 -16.83 -0.48 6.30
C ARG A 117 -18.06 -1.37 6.21
N HIS A 118 -17.91 -2.69 6.44
CA HIS A 118 -19.00 -3.67 6.46
C HIS A 118 -19.92 -3.60 5.24
N TYR A 119 -19.35 -3.45 4.04
CA TYR A 119 -20.13 -3.38 2.81
C TYR A 119 -20.99 -4.64 2.59
N ASP A 120 -22.19 -4.44 2.07
CA ASP A 120 -22.99 -5.51 1.49
C ASP A 120 -22.73 -5.53 -0.03
N ILE A 121 -22.09 -6.59 -0.51
CA ILE A 121 -21.72 -6.73 -1.93
C ILE A 121 -22.96 -6.85 -2.83
N GLU A 122 -24.11 -7.25 -2.30
CA GLU A 122 -25.35 -7.36 -3.06
C GLU A 122 -25.86 -5.99 -3.52
N LEU A 123 -25.48 -4.92 -2.83
CA LEU A 123 -25.76 -3.54 -3.23
C LEU A 123 -24.87 -3.03 -4.38
N TYR A 124 -23.87 -3.82 -4.80
CA TYR A 124 -22.89 -3.50 -5.83
C TYR A 124 -22.81 -4.61 -6.90
N PRO A 125 -23.91 -4.95 -7.60
CA PRO A 125 -23.96 -6.08 -8.53
C PRO A 125 -22.90 -6.02 -9.63
N ALA A 126 -22.59 -4.83 -10.16
CA ALA A 126 -21.55 -4.66 -11.18
C ALA A 126 -20.14 -4.98 -10.64
N VAL A 127 -19.81 -4.54 -9.43
CA VAL A 127 -18.55 -4.86 -8.74
C VAL A 127 -18.50 -6.35 -8.40
N LYS A 128 -19.59 -6.92 -7.89
CA LYS A 128 -19.69 -8.36 -7.59
C LYS A 128 -19.38 -9.20 -8.81
N ARG A 129 -19.97 -8.90 -9.96
CA ARG A 129 -19.70 -9.60 -11.24
C ARG A 129 -18.25 -9.49 -11.65
N HIS A 130 -17.66 -8.29 -11.55
CA HIS A 130 -16.26 -8.08 -11.86
C HIS A 130 -15.35 -8.95 -10.97
N LEU A 131 -15.55 -8.91 -9.65
CA LEU A 131 -14.74 -9.71 -8.73
C LEU A 131 -14.91 -11.22 -9.00
N LEU A 132 -16.14 -11.70 -9.19
CA LEU A 132 -16.41 -13.12 -9.47
C LEU A 132 -15.79 -13.60 -10.79
N SER A 133 -15.51 -12.72 -11.75
CA SER A 133 -14.82 -13.10 -12.99
C SER A 133 -13.39 -13.64 -12.79
N PHE A 134 -12.79 -13.40 -11.62
CA PHE A 134 -11.48 -13.93 -11.21
C PHE A 134 -11.56 -15.30 -10.50
N GLY A 135 -12.77 -15.79 -10.27
CA GLY A 135 -13.04 -17.01 -9.50
C GLY A 135 -13.12 -16.73 -7.99
N LYS A 136 -14.24 -17.13 -7.39
CA LYS A 136 -14.49 -16.91 -5.95
C LYS A 136 -13.42 -17.58 -5.08
N GLU A 137 -12.99 -18.78 -5.44
CA GLU A 137 -12.00 -19.57 -4.72
C GLU A 137 -10.65 -18.87 -4.63
N ARG A 138 -10.26 -18.13 -5.67
CA ARG A 138 -9.05 -17.30 -5.68
C ARG A 138 -9.16 -16.11 -4.74
N LEU A 139 -10.36 -15.55 -4.64
CA LEU A 139 -10.62 -14.39 -3.80
C LEU A 139 -10.92 -14.73 -2.33
N GLU A 140 -11.22 -16.00 -2.04
CA GLU A 140 -11.40 -16.46 -0.65
C GLU A 140 -10.15 -16.15 0.19
N GLN A 141 -10.35 -15.79 1.46
CA GLN A 141 -9.26 -15.48 2.39
C GLN A 141 -9.04 -16.66 3.36
N THR A 142 -8.87 -17.84 2.80
CA THR A 142 -8.71 -19.09 3.56
C THR A 142 -7.28 -19.58 3.65
N GLY A 143 -6.39 -19.08 2.79
CA GLY A 143 -5.01 -19.59 2.64
C GLY A 143 -4.91 -20.96 2.00
N LYS A 144 -6.02 -21.58 1.59
CA LYS A 144 -6.08 -22.91 1.00
C LYS A 144 -5.70 -22.91 -0.48
N THR A 145 -5.38 -24.10 -0.98
CA THR A 145 -5.25 -24.33 -2.42
C THR A 145 -6.43 -25.21 -2.86
N TYR A 146 -7.14 -24.77 -3.87
CA TYR A 146 -8.26 -25.47 -4.49
C TYR A 146 -7.79 -26.14 -5.79
N SER A 147 -8.38 -27.27 -6.13
CA SER A 147 -8.19 -27.91 -7.44
C SER A 147 -9.48 -27.75 -8.22
N ILE A 148 -9.44 -26.97 -9.31
CA ILE A 148 -10.60 -26.70 -10.16
C ILE A 148 -10.21 -27.02 -11.60
N ASN A 149 -10.94 -27.93 -12.24
CA ASN A 149 -10.66 -28.39 -13.62
C ASN A 149 -9.19 -28.82 -13.86
N GLY A 150 -8.55 -29.41 -12.84
CA GLY A 150 -7.16 -29.86 -12.92
C GLY A 150 -6.11 -28.76 -12.60
N GLU A 151 -6.51 -27.51 -12.44
CA GLU A 151 -5.63 -26.41 -12.06
C GLU A 151 -5.62 -26.19 -10.54
N LYS A 152 -4.44 -25.88 -9.99
CA LYS A 152 -4.27 -25.51 -8.59
C LYS A 152 -4.43 -24.01 -8.42
N ILE A 153 -5.51 -23.57 -7.79
CA ILE A 153 -5.80 -22.18 -7.49
C ILE A 153 -5.52 -21.91 -6.02
N LYS A 154 -4.57 -21.03 -5.74
CA LYS A 154 -4.25 -20.60 -4.37
C LYS A 154 -5.13 -19.43 -3.98
N ALA A 155 -5.88 -19.58 -2.88
CA ALA A 155 -6.63 -18.51 -2.24
C ALA A 155 -5.71 -17.47 -1.59
N ARG A 156 -6.25 -16.29 -1.29
CA ARG A 156 -5.55 -15.25 -0.54
C ARG A 156 -5.19 -15.72 0.87
N LYS A 157 -4.25 -15.03 1.51
CA LYS A 157 -3.84 -15.31 2.90
C LYS A 157 -5.06 -15.41 3.82
N LYS A 158 -5.02 -16.36 4.78
CA LYS A 158 -6.09 -16.57 5.74
C LYS A 158 -6.33 -15.32 6.60
N THR A 159 -7.58 -14.87 6.62
CA THR A 159 -8.12 -13.83 7.50
C THR A 159 -9.55 -14.20 7.90
N HIS A 160 -10.26 -13.31 8.57
CA HIS A 160 -11.71 -13.43 8.84
C HIS A 160 -12.57 -12.62 7.88
N ASN A 161 -11.95 -11.97 6.89
CA ASN A 161 -12.64 -11.11 5.94
C ASN A 161 -13.38 -11.92 4.88
N LYS A 162 -14.38 -11.30 4.26
CA LYS A 162 -15.16 -11.90 3.19
C LYS A 162 -14.36 -11.93 1.88
N TRP A 163 -14.76 -12.78 0.95
CA TRP A 163 -14.08 -12.97 -0.33
C TRP A 163 -13.97 -11.70 -1.20
N PHE A 164 -14.89 -10.76 -1.05
CA PHE A 164 -14.91 -9.50 -1.81
C PHE A 164 -14.22 -8.34 -1.07
N GLU A 165 -13.83 -8.51 0.17
CA GLU A 165 -13.17 -7.49 0.96
C GLU A 165 -11.65 -7.47 0.70
N THR A 166 -11.01 -6.32 0.89
CA THR A 166 -9.54 -6.21 0.88
C THR A 166 -8.95 -7.04 2.03
N GLN A 167 -7.64 -7.30 1.96
CA GLN A 167 -6.99 -8.15 2.96
C GLN A 167 -6.84 -7.44 4.31
N ASP A 168 -6.51 -6.15 4.28
CA ASP A 168 -6.38 -5.33 5.49
C ASP A 168 -7.69 -4.61 5.80
N SER A 169 -8.01 -4.46 7.10
CA SER A 169 -9.27 -3.87 7.57
C SER A 169 -9.41 -2.38 7.27
N ILE A 170 -8.28 -1.64 7.24
CA ILE A 170 -8.22 -0.19 6.95
C ILE A 170 -9.23 0.60 7.81
N SER A 171 -9.10 0.55 9.13
CA SER A 171 -9.94 1.32 10.06
C SER A 171 -9.72 2.84 9.95
N TYR A 172 -8.57 3.26 9.43
CA TYR A 172 -8.16 4.66 9.20
C TYR A 172 -8.47 5.16 7.77
N TRP A 173 -9.48 4.61 7.11
CA TRP A 173 -9.84 4.95 5.73
C TRP A 173 -10.16 6.43 5.53
N GLU A 174 -10.64 7.14 6.57
CA GLU A 174 -10.90 8.58 6.52
C GLU A 174 -9.64 9.42 6.42
N ASP A 175 -8.53 8.94 6.98
CA ASP A 175 -7.25 9.66 6.96
C ASP A 175 -6.65 9.75 5.55
N PHE A 176 -7.08 8.87 4.62
CA PHE A 176 -6.71 9.05 3.21
C PHE A 176 -7.29 10.31 2.57
N ASN A 177 -8.35 10.89 3.14
CA ASN A 177 -8.96 12.13 2.68
C ASN A 177 -8.27 13.39 3.24
N LYS A 178 -7.30 13.22 4.14
CA LYS A 178 -6.53 14.31 4.74
C LYS A 178 -5.24 14.53 3.96
N PRO A 179 -4.68 15.76 3.99
CA PRO A 179 -3.33 16.00 3.52
C PRO A 179 -2.34 15.06 4.20
N LYS A 180 -1.45 14.44 3.42
CA LYS A 180 -0.53 13.43 3.91
C LYS A 180 0.77 13.36 3.14
N ILE A 181 1.80 12.86 3.78
CA ILE A 181 3.06 12.51 3.13
C ILE A 181 2.98 11.03 2.72
N VAL A 182 3.19 10.77 1.43
CA VAL A 182 3.21 9.42 0.86
C VAL A 182 4.64 9.05 0.45
N TYR A 183 5.08 7.86 0.84
CA TYR A 183 6.40 7.33 0.49
C TYR A 183 6.36 5.81 0.27
N PRO A 184 7.19 5.26 -0.62
CA PRO A 184 7.30 3.82 -0.84
C PRO A 184 8.22 3.16 0.19
N ASN A 185 8.01 1.88 0.48
CA ASN A 185 8.79 1.14 1.49
C ASN A 185 10.27 0.96 1.16
N LYS A 186 10.67 1.01 -0.13
CA LYS A 186 12.02 0.60 -0.55
C LYS A 186 12.95 1.74 -0.94
N TYR A 187 12.42 2.89 -1.30
CA TYR A 187 13.19 4.05 -1.76
C TYR A 187 12.59 5.30 -1.15
N MET A 188 13.39 6.34 -1.01
CA MET A 188 13.06 7.56 -0.27
C MET A 188 12.53 8.76 -1.09
N PRO A 189 11.96 8.65 -2.29
CA PRO A 189 11.14 9.75 -2.75
C PRO A 189 9.88 9.80 -1.88
N PHE A 190 9.51 11.00 -1.48
CA PHE A 190 8.23 11.26 -0.81
C PHE A 190 7.50 12.38 -1.53
N VAL A 191 6.19 12.41 -1.38
CA VAL A 191 5.33 13.43 -1.96
C VAL A 191 4.29 13.87 -0.94
N TYR A 192 3.97 15.15 -0.95
CA TYR A 192 2.82 15.68 -0.24
C TYR A 192 1.58 15.51 -1.12
N ASP A 193 0.56 14.84 -0.61
CA ASP A 193 -0.68 14.53 -1.32
C ASP A 193 -1.87 15.25 -0.68
N GLU A 194 -2.50 16.11 -1.46
CA GLU A 194 -3.77 16.79 -1.15
C GLU A 194 -4.92 16.28 -2.03
N ALA A 195 -4.64 15.38 -2.98
CA ALA A 195 -5.61 14.90 -3.96
C ALA A 195 -6.42 13.67 -3.50
N ASN A 196 -6.31 13.30 -2.23
CA ASN A 196 -7.09 12.23 -1.60
C ASN A 196 -6.88 10.84 -2.22
N PHE A 197 -5.68 10.55 -2.71
CA PHE A 197 -5.35 9.22 -3.19
C PHE A 197 -5.33 8.19 -2.05
N LEU A 198 -5.86 7.00 -2.33
CA LEU A 198 -5.49 5.81 -1.59
C LEU A 198 -4.04 5.43 -1.92
N THR A 199 -3.37 4.70 -1.05
CA THR A 199 -1.97 4.26 -1.26
C THR A 199 -1.84 2.75 -1.13
N ASN A 200 -0.89 2.16 -1.89
CA ASN A 200 -0.58 0.72 -1.88
C ASN A 200 0.93 0.50 -1.85
#